data_a4493f4c0af4f88e86f70f00f3fe9646
#
_entry.id   a4493f4c0af4f88e86f70f00f3fe9646
#
_cell.length_a   1.000
_cell.length_b   1.000
_cell.length_c   1.000
_cell.angle_alpha   90.00
_cell.angle_beta   90.00
_cell.angle_gamma   90.00
#
_symmetry.space_group_name_H-M   'P 1'
#
loop_
_entity.id
_entity.type
_entity.pdbx_description
1 polymer ?
#
loop_
_entity_poly.entity_id
_entity_poly.type
_entity_poly.pdbx_seq_one_letter_code
_entity_poly.pdbx_strand_id
1 'polypeptide(L)'
;MDRDELVIPEHIAIIMDGNGRWAKERGKIRLEGHRAGTNSLEKILTYAGDIGVKYLTVYAFSTENWKRPEKEVKGLMDLFAKYLDKEKKNLKKQGVRLLVTGSKENISQKLLKKIEETENYLADCNKIIFNIAFNYGGRREIIDAVNKVLHTKLSSESNVIVKEQLNNENKSLNVLEKVVNGFANKKENLKITEEEFSKFMYHPEIPDPELVIRTSGEFRISNFLLWEVAYSEFYITDVYWPDFDENELDKAILSFNKRGRRYGGLNVK
;
A
#
# COMPACT_ATOMS: atom_id res chain seq x y z
N MET A 1 26.36 10.30 15.37
CA MET A 1 25.24 11.14 14.99
C MET A 1 24.30 11.09 16.17
N ASP A 2 24.08 12.22 16.78
CA ASP A 2 23.14 12.28 17.91
C ASP A 2 21.73 11.98 17.38
N ARG A 3 20.86 11.35 18.17
CA ARG A 3 19.52 10.93 17.71
C ARG A 3 18.67 12.14 17.29
N ASP A 4 18.93 13.29 17.89
CA ASP A 4 18.25 14.56 17.63
C ASP A 4 18.65 15.22 16.27
N GLU A 5 19.70 14.71 15.61
CA GLU A 5 20.15 15.16 14.29
C GLU A 5 19.63 14.28 13.14
N LEU A 6 18.93 13.18 13.43
CA LEU A 6 18.45 12.27 12.39
C LEU A 6 17.18 12.79 11.71
N VAL A 7 17.19 12.80 10.38
CA VAL A 7 16.00 12.98 9.58
C VAL A 7 15.18 11.69 9.65
N ILE A 8 14.00 11.75 10.23
CA ILE A 8 13.07 10.62 10.28
C ILE A 8 12.29 10.58 8.95
N PRO A 9 12.30 9.45 8.21
CA PRO A 9 11.48 9.31 7.01
C PRO A 9 10.00 9.52 7.35
N GLU A 10 9.31 10.33 6.55
CA GLU A 10 7.87 10.55 6.74
C GLU A 10 7.07 9.27 6.50
N HIS A 11 7.43 8.51 5.45
CA HIS A 11 6.82 7.24 5.11
C HIS A 11 7.86 6.11 5.03
N ILE A 12 7.65 5.07 5.84
CA ILE A 12 8.44 3.84 5.82
C ILE A 12 7.55 2.69 5.31
N ALA A 13 8.05 1.93 4.32
CA ALA A 13 7.38 0.73 3.83
C ALA A 13 8.20 -0.52 4.17
N ILE A 14 7.56 -1.60 4.66
CA ILE A 14 8.26 -2.79 5.15
C ILE A 14 7.74 -4.07 4.48
N ILE A 15 8.65 -4.81 3.84
CA ILE A 15 8.41 -6.18 3.39
C ILE A 15 8.80 -7.13 4.53
N MET A 16 7.80 -7.64 5.24
CA MET A 16 7.92 -8.48 6.44
C MET A 16 8.26 -9.93 6.08
N ASP A 17 9.47 -10.16 5.57
CA ASP A 17 9.92 -11.50 5.13
C ASP A 17 10.62 -12.27 6.27
N GLY A 18 10.68 -13.61 6.11
CA GLY A 18 11.40 -14.51 7.01
C GLY A 18 10.55 -15.23 8.06
N ASN A 19 9.26 -14.92 8.21
CA ASN A 19 8.38 -15.58 9.20
C ASN A 19 8.44 -17.12 9.14
N GLY A 20 8.40 -17.67 7.92
CA GLY A 20 8.45 -19.13 7.72
C GLY A 20 9.81 -19.74 8.00
N ARG A 21 10.91 -19.05 7.65
CA ARG A 21 12.30 -19.49 7.95
C ARG A 21 12.57 -19.45 9.45
N TRP A 22 12.18 -18.37 10.09
CA TRP A 22 12.24 -18.21 11.53
C TRP A 22 11.55 -19.37 12.29
N ALA A 23 10.34 -19.74 11.86
CA ALA A 23 9.59 -20.84 12.46
C ALA A 23 10.30 -22.18 12.23
N LYS A 24 10.77 -22.45 11.00
CA LYS A 24 11.46 -23.69 10.64
C LYS A 24 12.73 -23.92 11.48
N GLU A 25 13.54 -22.89 11.67
CA GLU A 25 14.76 -22.96 12.48
C GLU A 25 14.48 -23.26 13.95
N ARG A 26 13.28 -22.98 14.43
CA ARG A 26 12.83 -23.20 15.81
C ARG A 26 11.92 -24.42 15.96
N GLY A 27 11.86 -25.29 14.93
CA GLY A 27 11.01 -26.48 14.92
C GLY A 27 9.51 -26.19 14.98
N LYS A 28 9.09 -24.99 14.56
CA LYS A 28 7.71 -24.51 14.59
C LYS A 28 7.06 -24.57 13.22
N ILE A 29 5.72 -24.58 13.19
CA ILE A 29 4.97 -24.46 11.95
C ILE A 29 4.98 -23.00 11.45
N ARG A 30 4.87 -22.80 10.12
CA ARG A 30 4.95 -21.47 9.48
C ARG A 30 3.99 -20.44 10.11
N LEU A 31 2.78 -20.87 10.48
CA LEU A 31 1.78 -19.98 11.08
C LEU A 31 2.22 -19.41 12.44
N GLU A 32 3.05 -20.13 13.20
CA GLU A 32 3.61 -19.60 14.45
C GLU A 32 4.63 -18.49 14.19
N GLY A 33 5.41 -18.60 13.09
CA GLY A 33 6.27 -17.51 12.65
C GLY A 33 5.47 -16.24 12.29
N HIS A 34 4.35 -16.39 11.61
CA HIS A 34 3.47 -15.24 11.32
C HIS A 34 2.85 -14.64 12.59
N ARG A 35 2.49 -15.46 13.58
CA ARG A 35 2.02 -14.97 14.90
C ARG A 35 3.12 -14.22 15.65
N ALA A 36 4.35 -14.75 15.63
CA ALA A 36 5.48 -14.05 16.21
C ALA A 36 5.74 -12.72 15.53
N GLY A 37 5.66 -12.70 14.18
CA GLY A 37 5.79 -11.47 13.39
C GLY A 37 4.72 -10.42 13.67
N THR A 38 3.54 -10.81 14.17
CA THR A 38 2.51 -9.86 14.61
C THR A 38 2.97 -9.08 15.84
N ASN A 39 3.68 -9.72 16.78
CA ASN A 39 4.20 -9.04 17.97
C ASN A 39 5.30 -8.02 17.59
N SER A 40 6.17 -8.36 16.63
CA SER A 40 7.17 -7.41 16.10
C SER A 40 6.49 -6.23 15.42
N LEU A 41 5.40 -6.48 14.67
CA LEU A 41 4.62 -5.43 14.03
C LEU A 41 4.07 -4.42 15.04
N GLU A 42 3.49 -4.90 16.16
CA GLU A 42 2.95 -4.04 17.22
C GLU A 42 4.03 -3.13 17.82
N LYS A 43 5.22 -3.69 18.09
CA LYS A 43 6.35 -2.92 18.61
C LYS A 43 6.86 -1.88 17.63
N ILE A 44 7.08 -2.29 16.38
CA ILE A 44 7.59 -1.39 15.32
C ILE A 44 6.59 -0.29 15.01
N LEU A 45 5.28 -0.58 14.96
CA LEU A 45 4.25 0.43 14.74
C LEU A 45 4.22 1.47 15.87
N THR A 46 4.27 1.01 17.12
CA THR A 46 4.30 1.91 18.28
C THR A 46 5.56 2.78 18.23
N TYR A 47 6.72 2.17 18.06
CA TYR A 47 7.99 2.85 18.02
C TYR A 47 8.09 3.85 16.85
N ALA A 48 7.68 3.46 15.63
CA ALA A 48 7.64 4.34 14.46
C ALA A 48 6.78 5.60 14.73
N GLY A 49 5.59 5.43 15.33
CA GLY A 49 4.75 6.55 15.73
C GLY A 49 5.37 7.44 16.80
N ASP A 50 6.14 6.86 17.74
CA ASP A 50 6.79 7.62 18.83
C ASP A 50 7.98 8.44 18.33
N ILE A 51 8.73 7.96 17.32
CA ILE A 51 9.85 8.69 16.71
C ILE A 51 9.43 9.67 15.62
N GLY A 52 8.13 9.75 15.29
CA GLY A 52 7.59 10.77 14.39
C GLY A 52 7.32 10.34 12.95
N VAL A 53 7.43 9.04 12.62
CA VAL A 53 6.98 8.49 11.32
C VAL A 53 5.49 8.77 11.16
N LYS A 54 5.08 9.29 10.00
CA LYS A 54 3.68 9.64 9.72
C LYS A 54 2.92 8.52 9.02
N TYR A 55 3.62 7.74 8.19
CA TYR A 55 3.03 6.65 7.42
C TYR A 55 3.89 5.38 7.57
N LEU A 56 3.26 4.29 7.94
CA LEU A 56 3.90 2.98 7.97
C LEU A 56 3.11 2.02 7.09
N THR A 57 3.66 1.61 5.95
CA THR A 57 3.05 0.60 5.08
C THR A 57 3.74 -0.75 5.26
N VAL A 58 2.98 -1.81 5.48
CA VAL A 58 3.52 -3.16 5.64
C VAL A 58 2.93 -4.14 4.64
N TYR A 59 3.76 -5.02 4.07
CA TYR A 59 3.34 -6.05 3.12
C TYR A 59 2.91 -7.31 3.87
N ALA A 60 1.62 -7.45 4.13
CA ALA A 60 1.07 -8.54 4.93
C ALA A 60 0.66 -9.77 4.11
N PHE A 61 0.06 -9.58 2.91
CA PHE A 61 -0.36 -10.67 2.03
C PHE A 61 -0.35 -10.21 0.57
N SER A 62 0.49 -10.87 -0.26
CA SER A 62 0.57 -10.57 -1.69
C SER A 62 -0.45 -11.37 -2.50
N THR A 63 -0.80 -10.87 -3.70
CA THR A 63 -1.63 -11.61 -4.65
C THR A 63 -1.03 -12.97 -5.04
N GLU A 64 0.30 -13.11 -5.04
CA GLU A 64 0.99 -14.37 -5.31
C GLU A 64 0.83 -15.40 -4.19
N ASN A 65 0.49 -14.96 -2.96
CA ASN A 65 0.34 -15.84 -1.81
C ASN A 65 -0.89 -16.76 -1.91
N TRP A 66 -1.84 -16.46 -2.78
CA TRP A 66 -2.94 -17.41 -3.09
C TRP A 66 -2.47 -18.73 -3.66
N LYS A 67 -1.25 -18.80 -4.22
CA LYS A 67 -0.62 -20.06 -4.70
C LYS A 67 -0.09 -20.94 -3.57
N ARG A 68 -0.11 -20.48 -2.32
CA ARG A 68 0.29 -21.28 -1.15
C ARG A 68 -0.76 -22.35 -0.84
N PRO A 69 -0.40 -23.40 -0.07
CA PRO A 69 -1.36 -24.40 0.37
C PRO A 69 -2.58 -23.74 1.03
N GLU A 70 -3.77 -24.21 0.67
CA GLU A 70 -5.05 -23.65 1.13
C GLU A 70 -5.14 -23.49 2.65
N LYS A 71 -4.64 -24.48 3.40
CA LYS A 71 -4.59 -24.44 4.87
C LYS A 71 -3.76 -23.27 5.40
N GLU A 72 -2.65 -22.92 4.71
CA GLU A 72 -1.82 -21.77 5.08
C GLU A 72 -2.55 -20.47 4.77
N VAL A 73 -3.13 -20.34 3.57
CA VAL A 73 -3.90 -19.16 3.17
C VAL A 73 -5.05 -18.90 4.15
N LYS A 74 -5.85 -19.94 4.46
CA LYS A 74 -6.93 -19.83 5.45
C LYS A 74 -6.41 -19.38 6.81
N GLY A 75 -5.28 -19.96 7.25
CA GLY A 75 -4.66 -19.57 8.52
C GLY A 75 -4.22 -18.10 8.56
N LEU A 76 -3.72 -17.55 7.43
CA LEU A 76 -3.34 -16.13 7.32
C LEU A 76 -4.57 -15.22 7.32
N MET A 77 -5.66 -15.58 6.61
CA MET A 77 -6.92 -14.84 6.65
C MET A 77 -7.51 -14.79 8.08
N ASP A 78 -7.52 -15.92 8.78
CA ASP A 78 -7.97 -16.02 10.17
C ASP A 78 -7.08 -15.21 11.13
N LEU A 79 -5.75 -15.21 10.90
CA LEU A 79 -4.80 -14.42 11.69
C LEU A 79 -5.06 -12.93 11.51
N PHE A 80 -5.25 -12.47 10.29
CA PHE A 80 -5.55 -11.07 10.01
C PHE A 80 -6.89 -10.65 10.62
N ALA A 81 -7.95 -11.46 10.47
CA ALA A 81 -9.25 -11.20 11.10
C ALA A 81 -9.14 -11.07 12.62
N LYS A 82 -8.34 -11.94 13.27
CA LYS A 82 -8.09 -11.89 14.71
C LYS A 82 -7.28 -10.68 15.13
N TYR A 83 -6.31 -10.27 14.31
CA TYR A 83 -5.53 -9.06 14.54
C TYR A 83 -6.43 -7.84 14.62
N LEU A 84 -7.31 -7.66 13.61
CA LEU A 84 -8.25 -6.54 13.58
C LEU A 84 -9.15 -6.48 14.82
N ASP A 85 -9.67 -7.64 15.27
CA ASP A 85 -10.52 -7.71 16.47
C ASP A 85 -9.77 -7.35 17.75
N LYS A 86 -8.59 -7.92 17.90
CA LYS A 86 -7.80 -7.81 19.13
C LYS A 86 -7.21 -6.41 19.29
N GLU A 87 -6.66 -5.87 18.19
CA GLU A 87 -5.83 -4.66 18.27
C GLU A 87 -6.59 -3.35 18.07
N LYS A 88 -7.81 -3.34 17.52
CA LYS A 88 -8.53 -2.09 17.22
C LYS A 88 -8.62 -1.11 18.39
N LYS A 89 -8.82 -1.59 19.62
CA LYS A 89 -8.89 -0.73 20.82
C LYS A 89 -7.52 -0.17 21.20
N ASN A 90 -6.47 -0.97 21.05
CA ASN A 90 -5.09 -0.58 21.33
C ASN A 90 -4.62 0.44 20.28
N LEU A 91 -4.87 0.19 19.00
CA LEU A 91 -4.59 1.13 17.91
C LEU A 91 -5.29 2.48 18.13
N LYS A 92 -6.56 2.48 18.59
CA LYS A 92 -7.28 3.70 18.94
C LYS A 92 -6.60 4.49 20.06
N LYS A 93 -6.17 3.82 21.12
CA LYS A 93 -5.44 4.44 22.23
C LYS A 93 -4.11 5.06 21.80
N GLN A 94 -3.44 4.40 20.84
CA GLN A 94 -2.18 4.89 20.28
C GLN A 94 -2.35 5.98 19.23
N GLY A 95 -3.59 6.35 18.86
CA GLY A 95 -3.86 7.34 17.83
C GLY A 95 -3.54 6.86 16.40
N VAL A 96 -3.56 5.54 16.16
CA VAL A 96 -3.25 4.93 14.86
C VAL A 96 -4.49 4.93 13.97
N ARG A 97 -4.42 5.55 12.80
CA ARG A 97 -5.39 5.41 11.72
C ARG A 97 -5.01 4.21 10.87
N LEU A 98 -5.93 3.25 10.72
CA LEU A 98 -5.72 2.07 9.89
C LEU A 98 -6.27 2.29 8.48
N LEU A 99 -5.49 1.88 7.47
CA LEU A 99 -5.92 1.70 6.09
C LEU A 99 -5.51 0.31 5.60
N VAL A 100 -6.30 -0.28 4.70
CA VAL A 100 -6.00 -1.58 4.09
C VAL A 100 -6.00 -1.44 2.58
N THR A 101 -4.83 -1.56 1.99
CA THR A 101 -4.58 -1.42 0.55
C THR A 101 -4.55 -2.78 -0.14
N GLY A 102 -5.33 -2.95 -1.21
CA GLY A 102 -5.29 -4.15 -2.05
C GLY A 102 -6.62 -4.50 -2.70
N SER A 103 -6.60 -5.59 -3.50
CA SER A 103 -7.79 -6.05 -4.19
C SER A 103 -8.79 -6.70 -3.22
N LYS A 104 -10.08 -6.42 -3.42
CA LYS A 104 -11.16 -7.07 -2.66
C LYS A 104 -11.53 -8.46 -3.19
N GLU A 105 -10.98 -8.86 -4.34
CA GLU A 105 -11.25 -10.15 -4.95
C GLU A 105 -10.77 -11.31 -4.08
N ASN A 106 -11.54 -12.39 -4.06
CA ASN A 106 -11.26 -13.60 -3.27
C ASN A 106 -11.23 -13.41 -1.75
N ILE A 107 -11.51 -12.22 -1.24
CA ILE A 107 -11.67 -11.96 0.19
C ILE A 107 -13.14 -12.20 0.59
N SER A 108 -13.35 -12.92 1.69
CA SER A 108 -14.70 -13.17 2.19
C SER A 108 -15.42 -11.88 2.59
N GLN A 109 -16.73 -11.79 2.33
CA GLN A 109 -17.53 -10.62 2.72
C GLN A 109 -17.44 -10.33 4.23
N LYS A 110 -17.30 -11.38 5.05
CA LYS A 110 -17.12 -11.24 6.51
C LYS A 110 -15.82 -10.51 6.84
N LEU A 111 -14.72 -10.82 6.15
CA LEU A 111 -13.44 -10.15 6.38
C LEU A 111 -13.44 -8.73 5.82
N LEU A 112 -14.02 -8.49 4.63
CA LEU A 112 -14.18 -7.15 4.06
C LEU A 112 -14.95 -6.22 4.99
N LYS A 113 -16.10 -6.68 5.53
CA LYS A 113 -16.90 -5.93 6.50
C LYS A 113 -16.09 -5.60 7.76
N LYS A 114 -15.31 -6.56 8.27
CA LYS A 114 -14.46 -6.35 9.45
C LYS A 114 -13.37 -5.31 9.21
N ILE A 115 -12.74 -5.31 8.01
CA ILE A 115 -11.77 -4.29 7.60
C ILE A 115 -12.44 -2.93 7.64
N GLU A 116 -13.55 -2.76 6.93
CA GLU A 116 -14.31 -1.51 6.87
C GLU A 116 -14.74 -0.99 8.26
N GLU A 117 -15.28 -1.86 9.10
CA GLU A 117 -15.65 -1.52 10.47
C GLU A 117 -14.44 -1.07 11.31
N THR A 118 -13.26 -1.63 11.07
CA THR A 118 -12.05 -1.26 11.81
C THR A 118 -11.47 0.05 11.29
N GLU A 119 -11.42 0.25 9.99
CA GLU A 119 -11.01 1.52 9.36
C GLU A 119 -11.91 2.67 9.84
N ASN A 120 -13.23 2.49 9.80
CA ASN A 120 -14.20 3.48 10.29
C ASN A 120 -14.03 3.78 11.78
N TYR A 121 -13.77 2.76 12.61
CA TYR A 121 -13.55 2.93 14.05
C TYR A 121 -12.29 3.75 14.37
N LEU A 122 -11.28 3.71 13.48
CA LEU A 122 -9.98 4.38 13.65
C LEU A 122 -9.84 5.65 12.79
N ALA A 123 -10.88 6.05 12.07
CA ALA A 123 -10.82 7.11 11.06
C ALA A 123 -10.43 8.50 11.60
N ASP A 124 -10.72 8.80 12.87
CA ASP A 124 -10.41 10.07 13.54
C ASP A 124 -9.01 10.09 14.20
N CYS A 125 -8.26 8.97 14.15
CA CYS A 125 -6.89 8.91 14.62
C CYS A 125 -5.93 9.54 13.62
N ASN A 126 -4.88 10.20 14.11
CA ASN A 126 -3.98 10.98 13.26
C ASN A 126 -2.50 11.03 13.70
N LYS A 127 -2.11 10.25 14.72
CA LYS A 127 -0.70 10.20 15.16
C LYS A 127 0.18 9.56 14.09
N ILE A 128 -0.28 8.43 13.54
CA ILE A 128 0.37 7.68 12.46
C ILE A 128 -0.70 7.00 11.61
N ILE A 129 -0.52 6.98 10.30
CA ILE A 129 -1.31 6.20 9.35
C ILE A 129 -0.61 4.86 9.15
N PHE A 130 -1.27 3.78 9.57
CA PHE A 130 -0.83 2.42 9.41
C PHE A 130 -1.55 1.78 8.23
N ASN A 131 -0.84 1.57 7.14
CA ASN A 131 -1.36 0.98 5.90
C ASN A 131 -0.94 -0.49 5.80
N ILE A 132 -1.89 -1.40 5.69
CA ILE A 132 -1.66 -2.82 5.52
C ILE A 132 -1.90 -3.20 4.06
N ALA A 133 -0.84 -3.46 3.30
CA ALA A 133 -0.93 -4.03 1.96
C ALA A 133 -1.34 -5.50 2.07
N PHE A 134 -2.64 -5.77 1.87
CA PHE A 134 -3.28 -7.06 2.01
C PHE A 134 -4.01 -7.47 0.73
N ASN A 135 -3.77 -8.67 0.23
CA ASN A 135 -4.17 -9.09 -1.11
C ASN A 135 -3.71 -8.10 -2.18
N TYR A 136 -2.48 -7.62 -1.98
CA TYR A 136 -1.89 -6.54 -2.74
C TYR A 136 -0.87 -7.05 -3.77
N GLY A 137 -0.74 -6.33 -4.86
CA GLY A 137 0.30 -6.48 -5.86
C GLY A 137 0.37 -5.23 -6.75
N GLY A 138 1.53 -4.60 -6.86
CA GLY A 138 1.69 -3.32 -7.57
C GLY A 138 1.30 -3.39 -9.05
N ARG A 139 1.55 -4.51 -9.73
CA ARG A 139 1.05 -4.71 -11.10
C ARG A 139 -0.48 -4.68 -11.17
N ARG A 140 -1.14 -5.28 -10.19
CA ARG A 140 -2.60 -5.29 -10.11
C ARG A 140 -3.13 -3.89 -9.81
N GLU A 141 -2.54 -3.19 -8.88
CA GLU A 141 -2.89 -1.82 -8.55
C GLU A 141 -2.79 -0.89 -9.76
N ILE A 142 -1.68 -0.96 -10.52
CA ILE A 142 -1.51 -0.19 -11.76
C ILE A 142 -2.64 -0.51 -12.77
N ILE A 143 -2.98 -1.78 -12.97
CA ILE A 143 -4.06 -2.17 -13.89
C ILE A 143 -5.41 -1.67 -13.38
N ASP A 144 -5.68 -1.74 -12.08
CA ASP A 144 -6.92 -1.23 -11.49
C ASP A 144 -7.00 0.30 -11.60
N ALA A 145 -5.88 1.02 -11.44
CA ALA A 145 -5.79 2.46 -11.68
C ALA A 145 -6.07 2.82 -13.16
N VAL A 146 -5.46 2.09 -14.11
CA VAL A 146 -5.74 2.27 -15.55
C VAL A 146 -7.23 2.08 -15.85
N ASN A 147 -7.85 1.04 -15.31
CA ASN A 147 -9.27 0.78 -15.51
C ASN A 147 -10.16 1.91 -14.94
N LYS A 148 -9.80 2.46 -13.76
CA LYS A 148 -10.49 3.63 -13.19
C LYS A 148 -10.36 4.87 -14.08
N VAL A 149 -9.15 5.14 -14.60
CA VAL A 149 -8.91 6.24 -15.56
C VAL A 149 -9.79 6.10 -16.79
N LEU A 150 -9.78 4.91 -17.43
CA LEU A 150 -10.57 4.64 -18.62
C LEU A 150 -12.07 4.84 -18.33
N HIS A 151 -12.55 4.29 -17.24
CA HIS A 151 -13.97 4.44 -16.86
C HIS A 151 -14.33 5.92 -16.63
N THR A 152 -13.50 6.68 -15.93
CA THR A 152 -13.76 8.09 -15.63
C THR A 152 -13.77 8.93 -16.89
N LYS A 153 -12.76 8.77 -17.77
CA LYS A 153 -12.66 9.54 -19.02
C LYS A 153 -13.78 9.19 -19.99
N LEU A 154 -14.09 7.91 -20.19
CA LEU A 154 -15.18 7.49 -21.07
C LEU A 154 -16.56 7.92 -20.55
N SER A 155 -16.79 7.88 -19.25
CA SER A 155 -18.06 8.32 -18.64
C SER A 155 -18.26 9.82 -18.75
N SER A 156 -17.21 10.62 -18.57
CA SER A 156 -17.27 12.09 -18.73
C SER A 156 -17.56 12.49 -20.16
N GLU A 157 -16.95 11.81 -21.14
CA GLU A 157 -17.18 12.07 -22.57
C GLU A 157 -18.61 11.69 -22.99
N SER A 158 -19.12 10.54 -22.53
CA SER A 158 -20.49 10.12 -22.81
C SER A 158 -21.53 11.13 -22.29
N ASN A 159 -21.31 11.68 -21.10
CA ASN A 159 -22.20 12.69 -20.52
C ASN A 159 -22.16 14.04 -21.27
N VAL A 160 -21.01 14.45 -21.82
CA VAL A 160 -20.88 15.66 -22.62
C VAL A 160 -21.59 15.49 -23.96
N ILE A 161 -21.39 14.35 -24.65
CA ILE A 161 -22.02 14.04 -25.93
C ILE A 161 -23.55 14.01 -25.80
N VAL A 162 -24.07 13.36 -24.73
CA VAL A 162 -25.51 13.29 -24.48
C VAL A 162 -26.10 14.67 -24.17
N LYS A 163 -25.41 15.52 -23.37
CA LYS A 163 -25.87 16.90 -23.09
C LYS A 163 -25.87 17.80 -24.32
N GLU A 164 -24.84 17.73 -25.17
CA GLU A 164 -24.78 18.48 -26.41
C GLU A 164 -25.88 18.08 -27.41
N GLN A 165 -26.30 16.79 -27.38
CA GLN A 165 -27.37 16.30 -28.26
C GLN A 165 -28.79 16.62 -27.76
N LEU A 166 -28.99 16.66 -26.42
CA LEU A 166 -30.28 17.06 -25.84
C LEU A 166 -30.58 18.54 -26.03
N ASN A 167 -29.57 19.38 -26.25
CA ASN A 167 -29.73 20.81 -26.53
C ASN A 167 -29.97 21.14 -28.03
N ASN A 168 -29.84 20.19 -28.94
CA ASN A 168 -30.13 20.31 -30.35
C ASN A 168 -31.42 19.58 -30.73
N GLU A 169 -32.55 20.13 -30.33
CA GLU A 169 -33.86 19.72 -30.85
C GLU A 169 -33.96 20.03 -32.33
N ASN A 170 -33.60 19.10 -33.20
CA ASN A 170 -34.06 18.84 -34.58
C ASN A 170 -32.98 18.14 -35.37
N LYS A 171 -32.96 16.82 -35.36
CA LYS A 171 -32.70 15.94 -36.51
C LYS A 171 -32.47 14.52 -36.06
N SER A 172 -33.46 13.67 -36.31
CA SER A 172 -33.31 12.23 -36.31
C SER A 172 -32.32 11.85 -37.42
N LEU A 173 -31.17 11.32 -37.03
CA LEU A 173 -30.36 10.34 -37.77
C LEU A 173 -29.04 10.10 -37.05
N ASN A 174 -28.87 8.84 -36.65
CA ASN A 174 -27.59 8.26 -36.24
C ASN A 174 -26.92 8.82 -34.97
N VAL A 175 -27.59 8.67 -33.81
CA VAL A 175 -26.96 8.89 -32.50
C VAL A 175 -25.74 8.00 -32.35
N LEU A 176 -25.77 6.73 -32.77
CA LEU A 176 -24.65 5.80 -32.73
C LEU A 176 -23.45 6.25 -33.62
N GLU A 177 -23.72 6.71 -34.84
CA GLU A 177 -22.65 7.20 -35.73
C GLU A 177 -22.00 8.48 -35.21
N LYS A 178 -22.78 9.38 -34.64
CA LYS A 178 -22.27 10.61 -34.01
C LYS A 178 -21.49 10.33 -32.73
N VAL A 179 -21.92 9.35 -31.93
CA VAL A 179 -21.17 8.88 -30.75
C VAL A 179 -19.83 8.28 -31.19
N VAL A 180 -19.83 7.39 -32.21
CA VAL A 180 -18.59 6.77 -32.72
C VAL A 180 -17.67 7.83 -33.38
N ASN A 181 -18.19 8.77 -34.15
CA ASN A 181 -17.42 9.84 -34.74
C ASN A 181 -16.96 10.89 -33.70
N GLY A 182 -17.72 11.13 -32.65
CA GLY A 182 -17.31 11.94 -31.48
C GLY A 182 -16.08 11.35 -30.78
N PHE A 183 -16.04 10.04 -30.62
CA PHE A 183 -14.86 9.35 -30.07
C PHE A 183 -13.66 9.37 -31.00
N ALA A 184 -13.88 9.30 -32.35
CA ALA A 184 -12.79 9.30 -33.31
C ALA A 184 -12.11 10.68 -33.46
N ASN A 185 -12.85 11.78 -33.25
CA ASN A 185 -12.33 13.14 -33.39
C ASN A 185 -11.70 13.75 -32.13
N LYS A 186 -11.85 13.13 -30.95
CA LYS A 186 -11.32 13.63 -29.67
C LYS A 186 -10.12 12.83 -29.14
N LYS A 187 -9.23 12.35 -30.01
CA LYS A 187 -8.00 11.62 -29.60
C LYS A 187 -7.07 12.39 -28.64
N GLU A 188 -7.21 13.70 -28.53
CA GLU A 188 -6.33 14.51 -27.67
C GLU A 188 -6.66 14.45 -26.17
N ASN A 189 -7.89 14.11 -25.78
CA ASN A 189 -8.33 14.13 -24.39
C ASN A 189 -8.04 12.83 -23.60
N LEU A 190 -7.43 11.83 -24.21
CA LEU A 190 -7.09 10.56 -23.55
C LEU A 190 -5.70 10.56 -22.89
N LYS A 191 -4.94 11.65 -23.04
CA LYS A 191 -3.64 11.76 -22.33
C LYS A 191 -3.86 11.88 -20.84
N ILE A 192 -2.98 11.26 -20.08
CA ILE A 192 -2.92 11.35 -18.63
C ILE A 192 -1.48 11.67 -18.22
N THR A 193 -1.30 12.51 -17.22
CA THR A 193 -0.01 12.79 -16.60
C THR A 193 0.28 11.81 -15.45
N GLU A 194 1.53 11.72 -15.00
CA GLU A 194 1.90 10.92 -13.83
C GLU A 194 1.14 11.37 -12.57
N GLU A 195 1.01 12.68 -12.39
CA GLU A 195 0.26 13.28 -11.29
C GLU A 195 -1.23 12.92 -11.31
N GLU A 196 -1.86 12.96 -12.50
CA GLU A 196 -3.25 12.54 -12.66
C GLU A 196 -3.41 11.05 -12.42
N PHE A 197 -2.46 10.22 -12.91
CA PHE A 197 -2.50 8.77 -12.72
C PHE A 197 -2.39 8.37 -11.25
N SER A 198 -1.49 9.00 -10.51
CA SER A 198 -1.29 8.74 -9.07
C SER A 198 -2.58 8.92 -8.27
N LYS A 199 -3.50 9.82 -8.67
CA LYS A 199 -4.82 10.02 -8.02
C LYS A 199 -5.76 8.82 -8.14
N PHE A 200 -5.47 7.86 -9.02
CA PHE A 200 -6.26 6.65 -9.22
C PHE A 200 -5.67 5.41 -8.52
N MET A 201 -4.50 5.53 -7.90
CA MET A 201 -3.93 4.47 -7.07
C MET A 201 -4.88 4.16 -5.89
N TYR A 202 -4.58 3.13 -5.10
CA TYR A 202 -5.52 2.68 -4.06
C TYR A 202 -5.71 3.70 -2.93
N HIS A 203 -4.62 4.30 -2.45
CA HIS A 203 -4.63 5.34 -1.40
C HIS A 203 -3.75 6.52 -1.82
N PRO A 204 -4.23 7.38 -2.75
CA PRO A 204 -3.46 8.49 -3.28
C PRO A 204 -3.12 9.58 -2.24
N GLU A 205 -3.75 9.52 -1.06
CA GLU A 205 -3.45 10.40 0.07
C GLU A 205 -2.19 9.99 0.85
N ILE A 206 -1.67 8.78 0.63
CA ILE A 206 -0.41 8.32 1.24
C ILE A 206 0.73 8.73 0.31
N PRO A 207 1.73 9.50 0.77
CA PRO A 207 2.89 9.85 -0.04
C PRO A 207 3.76 8.62 -0.35
N ASP A 208 4.58 8.72 -1.39
CA ASP A 208 5.56 7.69 -1.73
C ASP A 208 6.49 7.39 -0.54
N PRO A 209 6.86 6.13 -0.30
CA PRO A 209 7.76 5.79 0.80
C PRO A 209 9.17 6.30 0.53
N GLU A 210 9.75 7.03 1.49
CA GLU A 210 11.14 7.46 1.42
C GLU A 210 12.11 6.31 1.70
N LEU A 211 11.70 5.35 2.54
CA LEU A 211 12.50 4.19 2.95
C LEU A 211 11.69 2.90 2.80
N VAL A 212 12.23 1.96 2.04
CA VAL A 212 11.72 0.60 1.93
C VAL A 212 12.65 -0.35 2.67
N ILE A 213 12.14 -1.06 3.66
CA ILE A 213 12.86 -2.04 4.44
C ILE A 213 12.43 -3.44 4.01
N ARG A 214 13.40 -4.33 3.76
CA ARG A 214 13.11 -5.74 3.60
C ARG A 214 13.96 -6.58 4.53
N THR A 215 13.30 -7.43 5.31
CA THR A 215 13.93 -8.37 6.23
C THR A 215 14.32 -9.67 5.53
N SER A 216 15.26 -10.45 6.12
CA SER A 216 15.56 -11.82 5.71
C SER A 216 16.51 -11.94 4.51
N GLY A 217 17.32 -10.89 4.22
CA GLY A 217 18.44 -10.95 3.24
C GLY A 217 18.05 -10.96 1.76
N GLU A 218 16.77 -10.85 1.43
CA GLU A 218 16.28 -10.97 0.06
C GLU A 218 16.29 -9.62 -0.68
N PHE A 219 17.04 -9.52 -1.77
CA PHE A 219 17.21 -8.27 -2.53
C PHE A 219 16.25 -8.23 -3.74
N ARG A 220 14.97 -7.99 -3.48
CA ARG A 220 13.91 -7.80 -4.50
C ARG A 220 12.68 -7.14 -3.86
N ILE A 221 11.85 -6.43 -4.64
CA ILE A 221 10.63 -5.76 -4.16
C ILE A 221 9.39 -6.65 -4.19
N SER A 222 9.43 -7.77 -4.87
CA SER A 222 8.36 -8.78 -4.91
C SER A 222 6.97 -8.20 -5.21
N ASN A 223 6.86 -7.34 -6.23
CA ASN A 223 5.62 -6.72 -6.65
C ASN A 223 4.97 -5.77 -5.60
N PHE A 224 5.79 -5.25 -4.67
CA PHE A 224 5.35 -4.32 -3.62
C PHE A 224 5.54 -2.89 -4.06
N LEU A 225 4.46 -2.06 -4.01
CA LEU A 225 4.45 -0.61 -4.25
C LEU A 225 5.24 -0.19 -5.51
N LEU A 226 4.98 -0.85 -6.67
CA LEU A 226 5.80 -0.69 -7.88
C LEU A 226 5.85 0.74 -8.41
N TRP A 227 4.77 1.48 -8.28
CA TRP A 227 4.67 2.88 -8.70
C TRP A 227 5.34 3.79 -7.67
N GLU A 228 5.06 3.58 -6.42
CA GLU A 228 5.39 4.45 -5.30
C GLU A 228 6.87 4.37 -4.88
N VAL A 229 7.56 3.25 -5.16
CA VAL A 229 8.97 3.08 -4.75
C VAL A 229 9.99 3.65 -5.73
N ALA A 230 9.56 4.40 -6.73
CA ALA A 230 10.42 4.89 -7.80
C ALA A 230 11.65 5.68 -7.30
N TYR A 231 11.51 6.39 -6.19
CA TYR A 231 12.58 7.20 -5.57
C TYR A 231 12.89 6.79 -4.13
N SER A 232 12.42 5.62 -3.70
CA SER A 232 12.66 5.12 -2.35
C SER A 232 14.11 4.68 -2.15
N GLU A 233 14.65 4.93 -0.96
CA GLU A 233 15.87 4.28 -0.50
C GLU A 233 15.56 2.88 0.03
N PHE A 234 16.47 1.91 -0.21
CA PHE A 234 16.27 0.52 0.22
C PHE A 234 17.23 0.15 1.34
N TYR A 235 16.71 -0.47 2.39
CA TYR A 235 17.47 -1.11 3.45
C TYR A 235 17.14 -2.60 3.53
N ILE A 236 18.13 -3.45 3.31
CA ILE A 236 18.00 -4.90 3.37
C ILE A 236 18.75 -5.39 4.60
N THR A 237 18.12 -6.23 5.42
CA THR A 237 18.73 -6.86 6.58
C THR A 237 18.54 -8.37 6.57
N ASP A 238 19.52 -9.12 7.08
CA ASP A 238 19.46 -10.57 7.21
C ASP A 238 18.52 -11.01 8.36
N VAL A 239 18.17 -10.10 9.25
CA VAL A 239 17.28 -10.36 10.37
C VAL A 239 15.90 -10.79 9.88
N TYR A 240 15.37 -11.88 10.41
CA TYR A 240 13.99 -12.31 10.11
C TYR A 240 12.97 -11.39 10.77
N TRP A 241 11.83 -11.17 10.11
CA TRP A 241 10.81 -10.24 10.61
C TRP A 241 10.41 -10.48 12.09
N PRO A 242 10.21 -11.71 12.59
CA PRO A 242 9.87 -11.89 14.01
C PRO A 242 10.94 -11.43 15.02
N ASP A 243 12.19 -11.30 14.57
CA ASP A 243 13.32 -10.83 15.38
C ASP A 243 13.71 -9.37 15.05
N PHE A 244 12.98 -8.70 14.13
CA PHE A 244 13.19 -7.31 13.80
C PHE A 244 12.58 -6.42 14.89
N ASP A 245 13.42 -5.68 15.57
CA ASP A 245 13.10 -4.81 16.70
C ASP A 245 13.33 -3.33 16.42
N GLU A 246 13.16 -2.49 17.42
CA GLU A 246 13.36 -1.05 17.38
C GLU A 246 14.81 -0.67 17.02
N ASN A 247 15.79 -1.46 17.47
CA ASN A 247 17.21 -1.23 17.15
C ASN A 247 17.48 -1.48 15.65
N GLU A 248 16.83 -2.49 15.08
CA GLU A 248 16.94 -2.75 13.63
C GLU A 248 16.29 -1.62 12.81
N LEU A 249 15.16 -1.06 13.27
CA LEU A 249 14.55 0.11 12.64
C LEU A 249 15.48 1.34 12.73
N ASP A 250 16.11 1.57 13.87
CA ASP A 250 17.11 2.64 14.05
C ASP A 250 18.29 2.47 13.06
N LYS A 251 18.78 1.25 12.87
CA LYS A 251 19.85 0.97 11.87
C LYS A 251 19.40 1.31 10.45
N ALA A 252 18.16 1.01 10.10
CA ALA A 252 17.59 1.34 8.80
C ALA A 252 17.51 2.86 8.60
N ILE A 253 17.04 3.61 9.60
CA ILE A 253 16.97 5.07 9.59
C ILE A 253 18.38 5.70 9.54
N LEU A 254 19.32 5.17 10.29
CA LEU A 254 20.73 5.60 10.22
C LEU A 254 21.34 5.38 8.84
N SER A 255 21.04 4.23 8.20
CA SER A 255 21.46 3.94 6.82
C SER A 255 20.88 4.94 5.83
N PHE A 256 19.59 5.26 5.97
CA PHE A 256 18.90 6.26 5.18
C PHE A 256 19.55 7.64 5.29
N ASN A 257 19.89 8.07 6.50
CA ASN A 257 20.55 9.37 6.73
C ASN A 257 21.97 9.48 6.17
N LYS A 258 22.68 8.36 6.01
CA LYS A 258 24.02 8.34 5.41
C LYS A 258 24.03 8.51 3.90
N ARG A 259 22.87 8.41 3.24
CA ARG A 259 22.75 8.50 1.79
C ARG A 259 22.43 9.93 1.37
N GLY A 260 23.17 10.44 0.38
CA GLY A 260 22.88 11.74 -0.23
C GLY A 260 21.72 11.61 -1.22
N ARG A 261 20.55 12.13 -0.86
CA ARG A 261 19.37 12.14 -1.75
C ARG A 261 19.52 13.23 -2.80
N ARG A 262 19.69 12.86 -4.08
CA ARG A 262 19.95 13.82 -5.17
C ARG A 262 18.73 14.08 -6.06
N TYR A 263 17.67 13.27 -6.04
CA TYR A 263 16.45 13.39 -6.86
C TYR A 263 16.73 13.86 -8.30
N GLY A 264 17.81 13.35 -8.93
CA GLY A 264 18.24 13.78 -10.26
C GLY A 264 18.95 15.15 -10.35
N GLY A 265 19.08 15.88 -9.25
CA GLY A 265 19.79 17.17 -9.17
C GLY A 265 21.28 17.03 -8.85
N LEU A 266 22.08 18.06 -9.25
CA LEU A 266 23.47 18.21 -8.80
C LEU A 266 23.47 18.79 -7.38
N ASN A 267 24.34 18.26 -6.49
CA ASN A 267 24.62 18.95 -5.23
C ASN A 267 25.23 20.32 -5.55
N VAL A 268 24.45 21.38 -5.45
CA VAL A 268 25.00 22.73 -5.35
C VAL A 268 25.52 22.84 -3.91
N LYS A 269 26.85 22.85 -3.76
CA LYS A 269 27.51 23.17 -2.51
C LYS A 269 27.22 24.60 -2.10
#